data_c419af9b8c694240083c0dbab32735da
#
_entry.id   c419af9b8c694240083c0dbab32735da
#
_cell.length_a   1.000
_cell.length_b   1.000
_cell.length_c   1.000
_cell.angle_alpha   90.00
_cell.angle_beta   90.00
_cell.angle_gamma   90.00
#
_symmetry.space_group_name_H-M   'P 1'
#
loop_
_entity.id
_entity.type
_entity.pdbx_description
1 polymer ?
#
loop_
_entity_poly.entity_id
_entity_poly.type
_entity_poly.pdbx_seq_one_letter_code
_entity_poly.pdbx_strand_id
1 'polypeptide(L)'
;MIDKITCFKLNWYDCGLCCAEDMVQEEITVYRNNNLMVFKELNGYGVVCSCEIIHIESDKITKFFDFLEQTCDEWESDYKVAVCDGSEWKVRMWHSSHKVKTVCGTVEYPPNGKKIEKHIRSFIEDGKSLIEPKLFGCG
;
A
#
# COMPACT_ATOMS: atom_id res chain seq x y z
N MET A 1 -27.05 -5.51 1.38
CA MET A 1 -26.03 -4.72 0.64
C MET A 1 -24.65 -5.21 1.03
N ILE A 2 -23.83 -5.56 0.07
CA ILE A 2 -22.46 -6.06 0.31
C ILE A 2 -21.56 -4.87 0.55
N ASP A 3 -20.83 -4.89 1.66
CA ASP A 3 -19.83 -3.87 1.96
C ASP A 3 -18.57 -4.14 1.11
N LYS A 4 -18.21 -3.19 0.28
CA LYS A 4 -17.08 -3.33 -0.65
C LYS A 4 -15.95 -2.40 -0.25
N ILE A 5 -14.71 -2.86 -0.48
CA ILE A 5 -13.54 -2.02 -0.33
C ILE A 5 -13.49 -1.07 -1.53
N THR A 6 -13.43 0.23 -1.27
CA THR A 6 -13.44 1.26 -2.32
C THR A 6 -12.08 1.91 -2.53
N CYS A 7 -11.19 1.83 -1.55
CA CYS A 7 -9.86 2.43 -1.61
C CYS A 7 -8.88 1.61 -0.77
N PHE A 8 -7.69 1.42 -1.30
CA PHE A 8 -6.59 0.72 -0.63
C PHE A 8 -5.40 1.65 -0.57
N LYS A 9 -4.80 1.81 0.61
CA LYS A 9 -3.62 2.64 0.81
C LYS A 9 -2.55 1.86 1.55
N LEU A 10 -1.35 1.82 1.00
CA LEU A 10 -0.19 1.20 1.62
C LEU A 10 0.87 2.26 1.84
N ASN A 11 1.24 2.47 3.10
CA ASN A 11 2.37 3.32 3.47
C ASN A 11 3.54 2.46 3.90
N TRP A 12 4.73 2.84 3.45
CA TRP A 12 5.98 2.24 3.88
C TRP A 12 6.83 3.32 4.53
N TYR A 13 7.39 3.01 5.68
CA TYR A 13 8.22 3.95 6.46
C TYR A 13 9.59 3.33 6.70
N ASP A 14 10.63 4.12 6.47
CA ASP A 14 11.98 3.76 6.88
C ASP A 14 12.15 4.16 8.34
N CYS A 15 12.43 3.20 9.21
CA CYS A 15 12.65 3.42 10.64
C CYS A 15 14.13 3.46 11.01
N GLY A 16 15.02 3.65 10.04
CA GLY A 16 16.45 3.71 10.27
C GLY A 16 16.89 4.97 11.01
N LEU A 17 18.17 4.99 11.41
CA LEU A 17 18.77 6.06 12.21
C LEU A 17 19.23 7.24 11.35
N CYS A 18 18.33 7.84 10.59
CA CYS A 18 18.64 9.00 9.80
C CYS A 18 17.82 10.21 10.21
N CYS A 19 18.25 11.42 9.79
CA CYS A 19 17.50 12.63 10.02
C CYS A 19 16.16 12.57 9.29
N ALA A 20 15.13 13.24 9.83
CA ALA A 20 13.80 13.25 9.22
C ALA A 20 13.82 13.74 7.77
N GLU A 21 14.75 14.65 7.41
CA GLU A 21 14.91 15.13 6.03
C GLU A 21 15.36 14.01 5.08
N ASP A 22 16.16 13.08 5.58
CA ASP A 22 16.74 11.99 4.80
C ASP A 22 15.90 10.71 4.86
N MET A 23 14.90 10.64 5.75
CA MET A 23 14.00 9.51 5.83
C MET A 23 13.09 9.49 4.61
N VAL A 24 12.80 8.28 4.13
CA VAL A 24 11.93 8.08 2.97
C VAL A 24 10.65 7.39 3.44
N GLN A 25 9.53 7.97 3.04
CA GLN A 25 8.23 7.33 3.17
C GLN A 25 7.65 7.16 1.78
N GLU A 26 6.95 6.06 1.56
CA GLU A 26 6.26 5.81 0.31
C GLU A 26 4.78 5.60 0.58
N GLU A 27 3.94 6.09 -0.31
CA GLU A 27 2.51 5.96 -0.18
C GLU A 27 1.92 5.54 -1.52
N ILE A 28 1.21 4.43 -1.52
CA ILE A 28 0.48 3.95 -2.70
C ILE A 28 -0.99 3.93 -2.35
N THR A 29 -1.80 4.59 -3.18
CA THR A 29 -3.26 4.58 -3.03
C THR A 29 -3.89 4.08 -4.32
N VAL A 30 -4.72 3.06 -4.22
CA VAL A 30 -5.47 2.51 -5.37
C VAL A 30 -6.93 2.84 -5.17
N TYR A 31 -7.52 3.52 -6.15
CA TYR A 31 -8.92 3.97 -6.12
C TYR A 31 -9.77 3.09 -7.02
N ARG A 32 -10.76 2.42 -6.44
CA ARG A 32 -11.62 1.49 -7.18
C ARG A 32 -12.46 2.21 -8.25
N ASN A 33 -13.09 3.31 -7.86
CA ASN A 33 -14.06 3.97 -8.73
C ASN A 33 -13.41 4.84 -9.81
N ASN A 34 -12.16 5.21 -9.62
CA ASN A 34 -11.44 6.10 -10.53
C ASN A 34 -10.47 5.38 -11.44
N ASN A 35 -10.29 4.06 -11.24
CA ASN A 35 -9.38 3.22 -12.04
C ASN A 35 -7.97 3.78 -12.11
N LEU A 36 -7.44 4.21 -10.97
CA LEU A 36 -6.09 4.75 -10.93
C LEU A 36 -5.38 4.43 -9.61
N MET A 37 -4.05 4.52 -9.68
CA MET A 37 -3.17 4.38 -8.54
C MET A 37 -2.30 5.64 -8.44
N VAL A 38 -2.15 6.16 -7.23
CA VAL A 38 -1.27 7.30 -6.96
C VAL A 38 -0.11 6.83 -6.12
N PHE A 39 1.11 7.09 -6.59
CA PHE A 39 2.34 6.82 -5.86
C PHE A 39 2.98 8.13 -5.43
N LYS A 40 3.31 8.24 -4.15
CA LYS A 40 3.99 9.41 -3.58
C LYS A 40 5.21 8.99 -2.79
N GLU A 41 6.30 9.75 -2.95
CA GLU A 41 7.44 9.68 -2.04
C GLU A 41 7.41 10.91 -1.14
N LEU A 42 7.62 10.69 0.16
CA LEU A 42 7.60 11.75 1.16
C LEU A 42 8.86 11.65 2.01
N ASN A 43 9.29 12.79 2.58
CA ASN A 43 10.37 12.76 3.58
C ASN A 43 9.80 12.45 4.97
N GLY A 44 10.66 12.43 5.99
CA GLY A 44 10.24 12.11 7.36
C GLY A 44 9.29 13.13 7.97
N TYR A 45 9.21 14.33 7.41
CA TYR A 45 8.25 15.35 7.83
C TYR A 45 6.90 15.25 7.13
N GLY A 46 6.76 14.29 6.21
CA GLY A 46 5.52 14.12 5.43
C GLY A 46 5.41 15.06 4.25
N VAL A 47 6.50 15.69 3.83
CA VAL A 47 6.51 16.55 2.65
C VAL A 47 6.63 15.69 1.41
N VAL A 48 5.72 15.90 0.45
CA VAL A 48 5.72 15.14 -0.82
C VAL A 48 6.89 15.61 -1.68
N CYS A 49 7.78 14.67 -2.00
CA CYS A 49 8.96 14.91 -2.84
C CYS A 49 8.72 14.52 -4.30
N SER A 50 7.86 13.53 -4.54
CA SER A 50 7.45 13.14 -5.88
C SER A 50 6.06 12.53 -5.85
N CYS A 51 5.38 12.59 -6.99
CA CYS A 51 4.03 12.05 -7.13
C CYS A 51 3.84 11.55 -8.56
N GLU A 52 3.29 10.36 -8.72
CA GLU A 52 2.97 9.80 -10.03
C GLU A 52 1.59 9.18 -10.00
N ILE A 53 0.82 9.39 -11.06
CA ILE A 53 -0.51 8.83 -11.23
C ILE A 53 -0.46 7.81 -12.36
N ILE A 54 -0.94 6.59 -12.09
CA ILE A 54 -0.98 5.51 -13.07
C ILE A 54 -2.44 5.12 -13.29
N HIS A 55 -2.89 5.16 -14.54
CA HIS A 55 -4.23 4.71 -14.92
C HIS A 55 -4.22 3.20 -15.11
N ILE A 56 -5.25 2.54 -14.59
CA ILE A 56 -5.34 1.08 -14.57
C ILE A 56 -6.63 0.65 -15.26
N GLU A 57 -6.57 -0.42 -16.04
CA GLU A 57 -7.77 -0.96 -16.68
C GLU A 57 -8.80 -1.40 -15.64
N SER A 58 -10.05 -1.17 -15.95
CA SER A 58 -11.17 -1.40 -15.05
C SER A 58 -11.28 -2.86 -14.58
N ASP A 59 -11.04 -3.83 -15.46
CA ASP A 59 -11.07 -5.24 -15.11
C ASP A 59 -9.93 -5.63 -14.15
N LYS A 60 -8.77 -5.03 -14.28
CA LYS A 60 -7.64 -5.27 -13.36
C LYS A 60 -7.90 -4.67 -11.98
N ILE A 61 -8.50 -3.49 -11.93
CA ILE A 61 -8.94 -2.87 -10.68
C ILE A 61 -9.96 -3.77 -9.98
N THR A 62 -10.94 -4.27 -10.71
CA THR A 62 -11.97 -5.15 -10.17
C THR A 62 -11.34 -6.42 -9.57
N LYS A 63 -10.42 -7.05 -10.29
CA LYS A 63 -9.72 -8.24 -9.80
C LYS A 63 -8.92 -7.97 -8.53
N PHE A 64 -8.25 -6.82 -8.47
CA PHE A 64 -7.47 -6.44 -7.30
C PHE A 64 -8.36 -6.29 -6.06
N PHE A 65 -9.45 -5.54 -6.18
CA PHE A 65 -10.36 -5.32 -5.04
C PHE A 65 -11.13 -6.58 -4.66
N ASP A 66 -11.51 -7.41 -5.62
CA ASP A 66 -12.13 -8.71 -5.33
C ASP A 66 -11.17 -9.61 -4.55
N PHE A 67 -9.89 -9.60 -4.93
CA PHE A 67 -8.85 -10.33 -4.22
C PHE A 67 -8.70 -9.82 -2.78
N LEU A 68 -8.68 -8.49 -2.58
CA LEU A 68 -8.61 -7.90 -1.25
C LEU A 68 -9.81 -8.32 -0.39
N GLU A 69 -11.00 -8.30 -0.95
CA GLU A 69 -12.22 -8.67 -0.24
C GLU A 69 -12.23 -10.13 0.19
N GLN A 70 -11.58 -11.00 -0.60
CA GLN A 70 -11.48 -12.42 -0.28
C GLN A 70 -10.43 -12.73 0.80
N THR A 71 -9.39 -11.91 0.91
CA THR A 71 -8.22 -12.26 1.73
C THR A 71 -8.06 -11.38 2.97
N CYS A 72 -8.53 -10.13 2.95
CA CYS A 72 -8.21 -9.17 4.01
C CYS A 72 -9.11 -9.25 5.23
N ASP A 73 -10.24 -9.94 5.14
CA ASP A 73 -11.15 -10.10 6.29
C ASP A 73 -10.48 -10.87 7.44
N GLU A 74 -9.53 -11.75 7.11
CA GLU A 74 -8.83 -12.56 8.10
C GLU A 74 -7.59 -11.87 8.66
N TRP A 75 -7.26 -10.67 8.18
CA TRP A 75 -6.07 -9.97 8.65
C TRP A 75 -6.27 -9.48 10.08
N GLU A 76 -5.26 -9.72 10.90
CA GLU A 76 -5.17 -9.11 12.22
C GLU A 76 -4.80 -7.63 12.07
N SER A 77 -4.97 -6.85 13.11
CA SER A 77 -4.67 -5.42 13.07
C SER A 77 -3.17 -5.12 13.20
N ASP A 78 -2.37 -6.09 13.65
CA ASP A 78 -0.97 -5.84 13.97
C ASP A 78 -0.10 -7.06 13.64
N TYR A 79 0.93 -6.83 12.82
CA TYR A 79 1.95 -7.82 12.45
C TYR A 79 3.35 -7.31 12.83
N LYS A 80 3.43 -6.44 13.82
CA LYS A 80 4.71 -5.89 14.26
C LYS A 80 5.52 -6.91 15.04
N VAL A 81 6.81 -6.96 14.75
CA VAL A 81 7.79 -7.69 15.52
C VAL A 81 8.83 -6.71 16.07
N ALA A 82 9.45 -7.04 17.17
CA ALA A 82 10.46 -6.17 17.79
C ALA A 82 11.73 -6.16 16.92
N VAL A 83 12.02 -4.99 16.33
CA VAL A 83 13.22 -4.76 15.53
C VAL A 83 13.84 -3.43 15.94
N CYS A 84 15.19 -3.37 15.95
CA CYS A 84 15.90 -2.14 16.29
C CYS A 84 15.98 -1.20 15.09
N ASP A 85 16.21 -1.76 13.92
CA ASP A 85 16.27 -1.06 12.65
C ASP A 85 15.42 -1.82 11.65
N GLY A 86 14.76 -1.11 10.76
CA GLY A 86 13.97 -1.75 9.75
C GLY A 86 12.90 -0.83 9.20
N SER A 87 12.00 -1.43 8.46
CA SER A 87 10.88 -0.71 7.89
C SER A 87 9.58 -1.10 8.57
N GLU A 88 8.61 -0.21 8.46
CA GLU A 88 7.27 -0.42 8.96
C GLU A 88 6.30 -0.13 7.82
N TRP A 89 5.26 -0.93 7.72
CA TRP A 89 4.20 -0.71 6.74
C TRP A 89 2.86 -0.54 7.43
N LYS A 90 1.95 0.18 6.76
CA LYS A 90 0.60 0.39 7.24
C LYS A 90 -0.34 0.31 6.04
N VAL A 91 -1.39 -0.52 6.17
CA VAL A 91 -2.45 -0.63 5.18
C VAL A 91 -3.72 -0.04 5.75
N ARG A 92 -4.39 0.79 4.97
CA ARG A 92 -5.74 1.26 5.27
C ARG A 92 -6.65 0.91 4.11
N MET A 93 -7.82 0.39 4.45
CA MET A 93 -8.83 0.05 3.46
C MET A 93 -10.14 0.70 3.85
N TRP A 94 -10.68 1.49 2.93
CA TRP A 94 -11.95 2.18 3.11
C TRP A 94 -13.05 1.34 2.46
N HIS A 95 -14.16 1.20 3.17
CA HIS A 95 -15.30 0.42 2.74
C HIS A 95 -16.47 1.34 2.36
N SER A 96 -17.39 0.83 1.53
CA SER A 96 -18.57 1.57 1.12
C SER A 96 -19.48 1.94 2.30
N SER A 97 -19.40 1.20 3.41
CA SER A 97 -20.10 1.49 4.65
C SER A 97 -19.45 2.60 5.50
N HIS A 98 -18.40 3.25 5.00
CA HIS A 98 -17.56 4.23 5.70
C HIS A 98 -16.68 3.63 6.79
N LYS A 99 -16.63 2.30 6.92
CA LYS A 99 -15.69 1.61 7.80
C LYS A 99 -14.28 1.74 7.23
N VAL A 100 -13.30 1.94 8.11
CA VAL A 100 -11.88 1.95 7.74
C VAL A 100 -11.18 0.86 8.53
N LYS A 101 -10.51 -0.05 7.82
CA LYS A 101 -9.67 -1.08 8.43
C LYS A 101 -8.22 -0.65 8.33
N THR A 102 -7.51 -0.64 9.46
CA THR A 102 -6.09 -0.29 9.51
C THR A 102 -5.30 -1.50 10.00
N VAL A 103 -4.25 -1.87 9.28
CA VAL A 103 -3.37 -2.99 9.62
C VAL A 103 -1.93 -2.51 9.52
N CYS A 104 -1.13 -2.81 10.54
CA CYS A 104 0.27 -2.40 10.61
C CYS A 104 1.18 -3.61 10.73
N GLY A 105 2.41 -3.47 10.28
CA GLY A 105 3.43 -4.51 10.45
C GLY A 105 4.82 -3.95 10.29
N THR A 106 5.81 -4.79 10.57
CA THR A 106 7.21 -4.42 10.42
C THR A 106 7.84 -5.25 9.29
N VAL A 107 8.75 -6.15 9.61
CA VAL A 107 9.46 -6.93 8.59
C VAL A 107 8.67 -8.12 8.04
N GLU A 108 7.54 -8.45 8.65
CA GLU A 108 6.71 -9.56 8.20
C GLU A 108 5.64 -9.10 7.22
N TYR A 109 5.36 -9.96 6.23
CA TYR A 109 4.24 -9.73 5.32
C TYR A 109 2.93 -10.12 5.99
N PRO A 110 1.85 -9.40 5.71
CA PRO A 110 0.52 -9.91 6.07
C PRO A 110 0.17 -11.11 5.18
N PRO A 111 -0.83 -11.92 5.55
CA PRO A 111 -1.26 -13.04 4.69
C PRO A 111 -1.56 -12.53 3.27
N ASN A 112 -1.00 -13.22 2.27
CA ASN A 112 -1.12 -12.86 0.86
C ASN A 112 -0.50 -11.51 0.48
N GLY A 113 0.36 -10.94 1.33
CA GLY A 113 1.02 -9.67 1.04
C GLY A 113 1.83 -9.69 -0.25
N LYS A 114 2.52 -10.80 -0.54
CA LYS A 114 3.29 -10.93 -1.78
C LYS A 114 2.40 -10.92 -3.02
N LYS A 115 1.18 -11.45 -2.92
CA LYS A 115 0.22 -11.40 -4.03
C LYS A 115 -0.30 -9.99 -4.26
N ILE A 116 -0.48 -9.21 -3.20
CA ILE A 116 -0.83 -7.80 -3.30
C ILE A 116 0.29 -7.03 -4.01
N GLU A 117 1.55 -7.28 -3.62
CA GLU A 117 2.70 -6.67 -4.30
C GLU A 117 2.72 -7.00 -5.79
N LYS A 118 2.42 -8.24 -6.14
CA LYS A 118 2.38 -8.69 -7.53
C LYS A 118 1.34 -7.91 -8.34
N HIS A 119 0.16 -7.70 -7.77
CA HIS A 119 -0.87 -6.87 -8.42
C HIS A 119 -0.38 -5.45 -8.65
N ILE A 120 0.20 -4.82 -7.63
CA ILE A 120 0.67 -3.44 -7.71
C ILE A 120 1.82 -3.32 -8.73
N ARG A 121 2.77 -4.26 -8.75
CA ARG A 121 3.85 -4.24 -9.72
C ARG A 121 3.34 -4.42 -11.15
N SER A 122 2.29 -5.21 -11.34
CA SER A 122 1.64 -5.36 -12.64
C SER A 122 1.05 -4.02 -13.12
N PHE A 123 0.42 -3.26 -12.22
CA PHE A 123 -0.10 -1.93 -12.56
C PHE A 123 1.02 -0.99 -13.01
N ILE A 124 2.16 -1.03 -12.33
CA ILE A 124 3.32 -0.20 -12.66
C ILE A 124 3.88 -0.57 -14.03
N GLU A 125 4.01 -1.86 -14.32
CA GLU A 125 4.51 -2.35 -15.60
C GLU A 125 3.57 -1.96 -16.75
N ASP A 126 2.27 -2.15 -16.57
CA ASP A 126 1.28 -1.79 -17.59
C ASP A 126 1.26 -0.29 -17.88
N GLY A 127 1.52 0.52 -16.85
CA GLY A 127 1.63 1.97 -16.99
C GLY A 127 2.97 2.42 -17.55
N LYS A 128 3.89 1.50 -17.78
CA LYS A 128 5.26 1.79 -18.26
C LYS A 128 6.00 2.77 -17.36
N SER A 129 5.70 2.72 -16.07
CA SER A 129 6.34 3.55 -15.08
C SER A 129 7.68 2.95 -14.64
N LEU A 130 8.62 3.79 -14.25
CA LEU A 130 9.93 3.39 -13.76
C LEU A 130 10.01 3.36 -12.23
N ILE A 131 8.91 3.58 -11.53
CA ILE A 131 8.92 3.57 -10.07
C ILE A 131 9.16 2.15 -9.56
N GLU A 132 9.89 2.06 -8.45
CA GLU A 132 10.20 0.79 -7.78
C GLU A 132 9.85 0.91 -6.29
N PRO A 133 8.55 0.86 -5.94
CA PRO A 133 8.15 1.06 -4.55
C PRO A 133 8.57 -0.10 -3.66
N LYS A 134 8.82 0.21 -2.40
CA LYS A 134 9.21 -0.78 -1.39
C LYS A 134 8.05 -1.68 -0.97
N LEU A 135 6.82 -1.20 -1.10
CA LEU A 135 5.59 -1.91 -0.74
C LEU A 135 5.62 -2.34 0.73
N PHE A 136 5.74 -3.63 1.04
CA PHE A 136 5.85 -4.10 2.42
C PHE A 136 7.29 -4.08 2.93
N GLY A 137 8.24 -3.67 2.12
CA GLY A 137 9.55 -3.26 2.55
C GLY A 137 10.59 -4.31 2.87
N CYS A 138 10.33 -5.55 2.53
CA CYS A 138 11.29 -6.64 2.76
C CYS A 138 12.15 -6.80 1.52
N GLY A 139 12.92 -5.80 1.26
CA GLY A 139 13.75 -5.78 0.08
C GLY A 139 15.01 -6.55 0.20
#